data_6fda97b3ddb6809e1b3761cb05d321f9
#
_entry.id   6fda97b3ddb6809e1b3761cb05d321f9
#
_cell.length_a   1.000
_cell.length_b   1.000
_cell.length_c   1.000
_cell.angle_alpha   90.00
_cell.angle_beta   90.00
_cell.angle_gamma   90.00
#
_symmetry.space_group_name_H-M   'P 1'
#
loop_
_entity.id
_entity.type
_entity.pdbx_description
1 polymer ?
#
loop_
_entity_poly.entity_id
_entity_poly.type
_entity_poly.pdbx_seq_one_letter_code
_entity_poly.pdbx_strand_id
1 'polypeptide(L)'
;MSPSLSEELIAIVLASRPPGWCFGPILFGIGFIHSRSSMPKTIAPLCMAATYVFSLSFPLCTIIFGINDVYDHDSDIKNPRKIASGLEGGILSPVYHSSVRRAAYFSTVLILLTSLSTLRYQNAVATSLLVLLGWQYSAPPSRLKEIPIVDSFSNGMIVFLAWLIGYSFGHGRFSNVPEKGVILSMCTAGIHALGAVVDVNSDIAAGQKTIATFFGQRFAALVGVLTL
;
A
#
# COMPACT_ATOMS: atom_id res chain seq x y z
N MET A 1 10.95 -10.63 28.99
CA MET A 1 12.14 -9.87 28.53
C MET A 1 11.67 -8.91 27.45
N SER A 2 12.15 -7.66 27.46
CA SER A 2 11.96 -6.76 26.34
C SER A 2 12.79 -7.23 25.15
N PRO A 3 12.29 -7.15 23.90
CA PRO A 3 13.06 -7.53 22.72
C PRO A 3 14.31 -6.65 22.57
N SER A 4 15.34 -7.21 21.97
CA SER A 4 16.54 -6.44 21.60
C SER A 4 16.25 -5.52 20.42
N LEU A 5 17.05 -4.48 20.24
CA LEU A 5 16.92 -3.56 19.10
C LEU A 5 17.03 -4.28 17.75
N SER A 6 17.90 -5.29 17.65
CA SER A 6 18.07 -6.09 16.43
C SER A 6 16.81 -6.90 16.10
N GLU A 7 16.17 -7.50 17.10
CA GLU A 7 14.91 -8.23 16.90
C GLU A 7 13.78 -7.29 16.48
N GLU A 8 13.67 -6.09 17.07
CA GLU A 8 12.69 -5.09 16.66
C GLU A 8 12.91 -4.65 15.21
N LEU A 9 14.15 -4.38 14.78
CA LEU A 9 14.49 -3.99 13.41
C LEU A 9 14.14 -5.10 12.41
N ILE A 10 14.47 -6.36 12.73
CA ILE A 10 14.11 -7.51 11.89
C ILE A 10 12.59 -7.61 11.76
N ALA A 11 11.85 -7.48 12.87
CA ALA A 11 10.38 -7.53 12.83
C ALA A 11 9.78 -6.42 11.95
N ILE A 12 10.30 -5.18 12.02
CA ILE A 12 9.87 -4.06 11.18
C ILE A 12 10.15 -4.36 9.70
N VAL A 13 11.33 -4.86 9.37
CA VAL A 13 11.71 -5.21 7.99
C VAL A 13 10.80 -6.31 7.45
N LEU A 14 10.56 -7.38 8.20
CA LEU A 14 9.70 -8.47 7.76
C LEU A 14 8.24 -8.02 7.61
N ALA A 15 7.71 -7.23 8.57
CA ALA A 15 6.36 -6.67 8.50
C ALA A 15 6.17 -5.72 7.30
N SER A 16 7.23 -5.05 6.82
CA SER A 16 7.17 -4.21 5.62
C SER A 16 7.17 -4.99 4.31
N ARG A 17 7.32 -6.32 4.34
CA ARG A 17 7.32 -7.22 3.17
C ARG A 17 8.31 -6.79 2.08
N PRO A 18 9.62 -7.08 2.23
CA PRO A 18 10.67 -6.66 1.29
C PRO A 18 10.37 -6.85 -0.20
N PRO A 19 9.72 -7.94 -0.65
CA PRO A 19 9.33 -8.09 -2.06
C PRO A 19 8.41 -6.96 -2.57
N GLY A 20 7.64 -6.34 -1.69
CA GLY A 20 6.75 -5.21 -2.00
C GLY A 20 7.44 -3.86 -2.19
N TRP A 21 8.71 -3.71 -1.78
CA TRP A 21 9.40 -2.42 -1.79
C TRP A 21 9.60 -1.81 -3.18
N CYS A 22 9.52 -2.61 -4.23
CA CYS A 22 9.65 -2.12 -5.61
C CYS A 22 8.36 -1.50 -6.17
N PHE A 23 7.18 -1.80 -5.61
CA PHE A 23 5.90 -1.37 -6.19
C PHE A 23 5.72 0.14 -6.19
N GLY A 24 5.94 0.81 -5.06
CA GLY A 24 5.83 2.27 -4.97
C GLY A 24 6.78 3.00 -5.93
N PRO A 25 8.09 2.68 -5.94
CA PRO A 25 9.05 3.18 -6.91
C PRO A 25 8.66 2.98 -8.36
N ILE A 26 8.18 1.80 -8.73
CA ILE A 26 7.73 1.50 -10.11
C ILE A 26 6.54 2.38 -10.48
N LEU A 27 5.52 2.48 -9.61
CA LEU A 27 4.34 3.30 -9.85
C LEU A 27 4.68 4.78 -9.96
N PHE A 28 5.56 5.28 -9.10
CA PHE A 28 6.10 6.64 -9.19
C PHE A 28 6.79 6.88 -10.54
N GLY A 29 7.66 5.96 -10.96
CA GLY A 29 8.36 6.05 -12.25
C GLY A 29 7.40 6.06 -13.44
N ILE A 30 6.41 5.18 -13.47
CA ILE A 30 5.38 5.15 -14.51
C ILE A 30 4.58 6.46 -14.52
N GLY A 31 4.18 6.96 -13.35
CA GLY A 31 3.48 8.25 -13.24
C GLY A 31 4.31 9.40 -13.78
N PHE A 32 5.60 9.45 -13.42
CA PHE A 32 6.54 10.45 -13.93
C PHE A 32 6.67 10.41 -15.47
N ILE A 33 6.82 9.21 -16.03
CA ILE A 33 6.89 9.04 -17.51
C ILE A 33 5.58 9.54 -18.16
N HIS A 34 4.43 9.24 -17.59
CA HIS A 34 3.13 9.67 -18.11
C HIS A 34 2.92 11.19 -18.02
N SER A 35 3.64 11.89 -17.16
CA SER A 35 3.63 13.36 -17.12
C SER A 35 4.29 14.01 -18.35
N ARG A 36 5.03 13.22 -19.14
CA ARG A 36 5.83 13.66 -20.29
C ARG A 36 6.90 14.70 -19.95
N SER A 37 7.28 14.82 -18.70
CA SER A 37 8.36 15.70 -18.26
C SER A 37 9.71 15.11 -18.61
N SER A 38 10.67 16.00 -18.93
CA SER A 38 12.07 15.60 -19.09
C SER A 38 12.69 15.21 -17.74
N MET A 39 13.65 14.30 -17.79
CA MET A 39 14.42 13.95 -16.58
C MET A 39 15.09 15.19 -15.98
N PRO A 40 15.08 15.30 -14.64
CA PRO A 40 15.80 16.40 -13.97
C PRO A 40 17.29 16.41 -14.34
N LYS A 41 17.82 17.60 -14.68
CA LYS A 41 19.22 17.76 -15.08
C LYS A 41 20.10 18.30 -13.93
N THR A 42 19.51 18.72 -12.83
CA THR A 42 20.22 19.27 -11.66
C THR A 42 20.15 18.34 -10.48
N ILE A 43 21.12 18.46 -9.57
CA ILE A 43 21.27 17.55 -8.41
C ILE A 43 20.06 17.61 -7.47
N ALA A 44 19.55 18.79 -7.16
CA ALA A 44 18.48 18.94 -6.18
C ALA A 44 17.18 18.18 -6.55
N PRO A 45 16.61 18.31 -7.76
CA PRO A 45 15.46 17.49 -8.17
C PRO A 45 15.76 15.99 -8.28
N LEU A 46 17.02 15.62 -8.61
CA LEU A 46 17.42 14.20 -8.62
C LEU A 46 17.43 13.61 -7.19
N CYS A 47 18.01 14.34 -6.23
CA CYS A 47 17.96 13.94 -4.82
C CYS A 47 16.52 13.85 -4.32
N MET A 48 15.65 14.80 -4.70
CA MET A 48 14.24 14.77 -4.34
C MET A 48 13.53 13.54 -4.95
N ALA A 49 13.79 13.20 -6.20
CA ALA A 49 13.25 11.99 -6.83
C ALA A 49 13.74 10.71 -6.10
N ALA A 50 15.04 10.66 -5.78
CA ALA A 50 15.61 9.53 -5.01
C ALA A 50 14.99 9.39 -3.62
N THR A 51 14.74 10.52 -2.94
CA THR A 51 14.04 10.53 -1.64
C THR A 51 12.61 10.02 -1.78
N TYR A 52 11.90 10.36 -2.86
CA TYR A 52 10.58 9.81 -3.16
C TYR A 52 10.64 8.30 -3.42
N VAL A 53 11.55 7.84 -4.26
CA VAL A 53 11.74 6.41 -4.54
C VAL A 53 11.94 5.64 -3.23
N PHE A 54 12.80 6.15 -2.34
CA PHE A 54 13.01 5.56 -1.03
C PHE A 54 11.73 5.61 -0.16
N SER A 55 11.08 6.77 -0.06
CA SER A 55 9.91 6.96 0.82
C SER A 55 8.70 6.12 0.39
N LEU A 56 8.53 5.89 -0.91
CA LEU A 56 7.48 5.02 -1.46
C LEU A 56 7.87 3.52 -1.49
N SER A 57 9.08 3.17 -1.05
CA SER A 57 9.57 1.80 -0.88
C SER A 57 9.28 1.28 0.53
N PHE A 58 10.32 1.01 1.32
CA PHE A 58 10.23 0.52 2.69
C PHE A 58 9.28 1.34 3.58
N PRO A 59 9.34 2.70 3.64
CA PRO A 59 8.46 3.47 4.50
C PRO A 59 6.96 3.30 4.17
N LEU A 60 6.58 3.36 2.89
CA LEU A 60 5.19 3.14 2.47
C LEU A 60 4.74 1.71 2.80
N CYS A 61 5.57 0.72 2.53
CA CYS A 61 5.28 -0.69 2.84
C CYS A 61 5.13 -0.94 4.35
N THR A 62 5.88 -0.21 5.19
CA THR A 62 5.71 -0.27 6.65
C THR A 62 4.34 0.26 7.08
N ILE A 63 3.82 1.30 6.42
CA ILE A 63 2.45 1.80 6.68
C ILE A 63 1.42 0.78 6.20
N ILE A 64 1.51 0.30 4.97
CA ILE A 64 0.47 -0.55 4.37
C ILE A 64 0.45 -1.93 5.02
N PHE A 65 1.58 -2.62 5.01
CA PHE A 65 1.70 -4.00 5.46
C PHE A 65 1.97 -4.12 6.97
N GLY A 66 2.85 -3.26 7.52
CA GLY A 66 3.16 -3.28 8.94
C GLY A 66 1.95 -2.96 9.81
N ILE A 67 1.16 -1.96 9.44
CA ILE A 67 -0.09 -1.63 10.14
C ILE A 67 -1.14 -2.73 9.95
N ASN A 68 -1.18 -3.36 8.76
CA ASN A 68 -2.00 -4.54 8.55
C ASN A 68 -1.68 -5.64 9.55
N ASP A 69 -0.42 -6.04 9.65
CA ASP A 69 0.00 -7.14 10.55
C ASP A 69 -0.21 -6.81 12.05
N VAL A 70 -0.16 -5.51 12.43
CA VAL A 70 -0.48 -5.06 13.80
C VAL A 70 -1.94 -5.25 14.16
N TYR A 71 -2.87 -4.93 13.23
CA TYR A 71 -4.31 -4.95 13.50
C TYR A 71 -4.99 -6.26 13.12
N ASP A 72 -4.30 -7.16 12.41
CA ASP A 72 -4.84 -8.43 11.94
C ASP A 72 -4.38 -9.65 12.74
N HIS A 73 -3.59 -9.45 13.77
CA HIS A 73 -2.99 -10.54 14.53
C HIS A 73 -3.99 -11.67 14.85
N ASP A 74 -5.20 -11.32 15.35
CA ASP A 74 -6.21 -12.31 15.75
C ASP A 74 -6.82 -13.09 14.58
N SER A 75 -6.83 -12.53 13.38
CA SER A 75 -7.25 -13.22 12.16
C SER A 75 -6.09 -13.99 11.53
N ASP A 76 -4.88 -13.42 11.59
CA ASP A 76 -3.69 -14.00 11.00
C ASP A 76 -3.28 -15.32 11.65
N ILE A 77 -3.44 -15.47 12.97
CA ILE A 77 -3.19 -16.73 13.69
C ILE A 77 -4.14 -17.86 13.25
N LYS A 78 -5.29 -17.53 12.66
CA LYS A 78 -6.28 -18.48 12.14
C LYS A 78 -6.09 -18.77 10.66
N ASN A 79 -5.24 -18.01 9.96
CA ASN A 79 -5.03 -18.13 8.52
C ASN A 79 -3.91 -19.13 8.23
N PRO A 80 -4.20 -20.30 7.62
CA PRO A 80 -3.19 -21.32 7.33
C PRO A 80 -2.03 -20.84 6.46
N ARG A 81 -2.27 -19.83 5.60
CA ARG A 81 -1.25 -19.26 4.71
C ARG A 81 -0.24 -18.38 5.46
N LYS A 82 -0.66 -17.74 6.54
CA LYS A 82 0.20 -16.88 7.37
C LYS A 82 1.12 -17.67 8.29
N ILE A 83 0.79 -18.94 8.57
CA ILE A 83 1.59 -19.82 9.41
C ILE A 83 2.93 -20.19 8.73
N ALA A 84 2.95 -20.25 7.40
CA ALA A 84 4.19 -20.41 6.61
C ALA A 84 4.93 -19.07 6.59
N SER A 85 5.77 -18.82 7.60
CA SER A 85 6.56 -17.59 7.70
C SER A 85 7.52 -17.41 6.52
N GLY A 86 7.64 -16.18 6.00
CA GLY A 86 8.55 -15.84 4.92
C GLY A 86 8.59 -14.34 4.66
N LEU A 87 9.35 -13.93 3.63
CA LEU A 87 9.49 -12.52 3.22
C LEU A 87 8.17 -11.88 2.74
N GLU A 88 7.15 -12.70 2.45
CA GLU A 88 5.81 -12.24 2.05
C GLU A 88 4.90 -11.88 3.23
N GLY A 89 5.41 -11.92 4.43
CA GLY A 89 4.69 -11.66 5.67
C GLY A 89 4.30 -12.95 6.40
N GLY A 90 4.32 -12.88 7.71
CA GLY A 90 3.96 -13.96 8.63
C GLY A 90 3.07 -13.42 9.76
N ILE A 91 3.00 -14.14 10.86
CA ILE A 91 2.31 -13.69 12.06
C ILE A 91 3.25 -12.78 12.86
N LEU A 92 2.91 -11.50 12.94
CA LEU A 92 3.68 -10.54 13.75
C LEU A 92 3.39 -10.76 15.24
N SER A 93 4.42 -11.07 16.03
CA SER A 93 4.24 -11.22 17.48
C SER A 93 3.81 -9.90 18.14
N PRO A 94 2.83 -9.91 19.08
CA PRO A 94 2.35 -8.72 19.77
C PRO A 94 3.43 -7.89 20.46
N VAL A 95 4.53 -8.51 20.85
CA VAL A 95 5.68 -7.81 21.49
C VAL A 95 6.28 -6.74 20.58
N TYR A 96 6.18 -6.89 19.24
CA TYR A 96 6.70 -5.94 18.24
C TYR A 96 5.67 -4.94 17.72
N HIS A 97 4.38 -5.05 18.10
CA HIS A 97 3.33 -4.16 17.58
C HIS A 97 3.62 -2.68 17.83
N SER A 98 4.16 -2.33 19.00
CA SER A 98 4.52 -0.95 19.34
C SER A 98 5.67 -0.42 18.48
N SER A 99 6.66 -1.25 18.18
CA SER A 99 7.83 -0.89 17.37
C SER A 99 7.45 -0.70 15.91
N VAL A 100 6.61 -1.59 15.36
CA VAL A 100 6.08 -1.46 13.98
C VAL A 100 5.20 -0.22 13.85
N ARG A 101 4.31 0.07 14.82
CA ARG A 101 3.51 1.31 14.80
C ARG A 101 4.38 2.57 14.85
N ARG A 102 5.39 2.60 15.70
CA ARG A 102 6.34 3.74 15.74
C ARG A 102 7.04 3.92 14.41
N ALA A 103 7.52 2.83 13.79
CA ALA A 103 8.14 2.87 12.47
C ALA A 103 7.17 3.41 11.40
N ALA A 104 5.89 3.00 11.43
CA ALA A 104 4.87 3.53 10.53
C ALA A 104 4.57 5.02 10.74
N TYR A 105 4.59 5.52 11.99
CA TYR A 105 4.49 6.97 12.24
C TYR A 105 5.68 7.75 11.70
N PHE A 106 6.91 7.26 11.91
CA PHE A 106 8.10 7.89 11.31
C PHE A 106 8.05 7.86 9.78
N SER A 107 7.61 6.75 9.20
CA SER A 107 7.41 6.62 7.76
C SER A 107 6.38 7.63 7.24
N THR A 108 5.27 7.82 7.95
CA THR A 108 4.26 8.83 7.65
C THR A 108 4.86 10.24 7.60
N VAL A 109 5.59 10.62 8.63
CA VAL A 109 6.23 11.94 8.70
C VAL A 109 7.23 12.11 7.55
N LEU A 110 8.07 11.10 7.30
CA LEU A 110 9.05 11.14 6.21
C LEU A 110 8.39 11.35 4.84
N ILE A 111 7.34 10.56 4.53
CA ILE A 111 6.63 10.65 3.25
C ILE A 111 5.97 12.02 3.08
N LEU A 112 5.31 12.53 4.13
CA LEU A 112 4.66 13.84 4.08
C LEU A 112 5.68 14.98 3.93
N LEU A 113 6.79 14.95 4.67
CA LEU A 113 7.87 15.95 4.53
C LEU A 113 8.49 15.92 3.14
N THR A 114 8.71 14.71 2.58
CA THR A 114 9.20 14.57 1.19
C THR A 114 8.22 15.23 0.22
N SER A 115 6.93 15.05 0.42
CA SER A 115 5.91 15.67 -0.43
C SER A 115 5.88 17.20 -0.29
N LEU A 116 5.89 17.71 0.92
CA LEU A 116 5.89 19.14 1.18
C LEU A 116 7.12 19.84 0.60
N SER A 117 8.28 19.17 0.57
CA SER A 117 9.50 19.71 -0.02
C SER A 117 9.40 20.00 -1.53
N THR A 118 8.42 19.40 -2.22
CA THR A 118 8.16 19.70 -3.64
C THR A 118 7.50 21.05 -3.87
N LEU A 119 6.90 21.64 -2.85
CA LEU A 119 6.10 22.88 -2.89
C LEU A 119 4.94 22.82 -3.90
N ARG A 120 4.40 21.62 -4.16
CA ARG A 120 3.30 21.37 -5.11
C ARG A 120 2.08 20.83 -4.41
N TYR A 121 0.97 21.56 -4.48
CA TYR A 121 -0.26 21.17 -3.80
C TYR A 121 -0.83 19.84 -4.33
N GLN A 122 -0.75 19.58 -5.65
CA GLN A 122 -1.22 18.31 -6.22
C GLN A 122 -0.46 17.12 -5.64
N ASN A 123 0.84 17.28 -5.50
CA ASN A 123 1.68 16.24 -4.91
C ASN A 123 1.36 16.05 -3.43
N ALA A 124 1.22 17.15 -2.69
CA ALA A 124 0.85 17.12 -1.27
C ALA A 124 -0.52 16.45 -1.05
N VAL A 125 -1.52 16.75 -1.87
CA VAL A 125 -2.85 16.14 -1.80
C VAL A 125 -2.78 14.64 -2.10
N ALA A 126 -2.13 14.23 -3.20
CA ALA A 126 -2.01 12.82 -3.58
C ALA A 126 -1.28 12.00 -2.49
N THR A 127 -0.19 12.55 -1.94
CA THR A 127 0.59 11.90 -0.89
C THR A 127 -0.20 11.79 0.42
N SER A 128 -0.90 12.84 0.82
CA SER A 128 -1.73 12.83 2.04
C SER A 128 -2.86 11.80 1.94
N LEU A 129 -3.51 11.71 0.77
CA LEU A 129 -4.54 10.70 0.52
C LEU A 129 -3.97 9.29 0.52
N LEU A 130 -2.77 9.06 -0.06
CA LEU A 130 -2.11 7.75 -0.04
C LEU A 130 -1.80 7.31 1.39
N VAL A 131 -1.21 8.18 2.19
CA VAL A 131 -0.87 7.88 3.58
C VAL A 131 -2.13 7.61 4.40
N LEU A 132 -3.15 8.47 4.26
CA LEU A 132 -4.44 8.31 4.94
C LEU A 132 -5.08 6.96 4.57
N LEU A 133 -5.13 6.64 3.28
CA LEU A 133 -5.70 5.38 2.80
C LEU A 133 -4.90 4.18 3.29
N GLY A 134 -3.57 4.24 3.27
CA GLY A 134 -2.70 3.19 3.80
C GLY A 134 -2.97 2.87 5.27
N TRP A 135 -3.20 3.90 6.10
CA TRP A 135 -3.60 3.72 7.49
C TRP A 135 -5.02 3.18 7.61
N GLN A 136 -5.99 3.82 6.98
CA GLN A 136 -7.41 3.48 7.11
C GLN A 136 -7.79 2.15 6.46
N TYR A 137 -6.91 1.62 5.62
CA TYR A 137 -7.11 0.29 5.04
C TYR A 137 -7.20 -0.79 6.11
N SER A 138 -6.32 -0.75 7.12
CA SER A 138 -6.28 -1.77 8.17
C SER A 138 -6.59 -1.25 9.58
N ALA A 139 -6.30 0.02 9.87
CA ALA A 139 -6.49 0.59 11.20
C ALA A 139 -7.93 1.05 11.45
N PRO A 140 -8.41 0.97 12.71
CA PRO A 140 -9.66 1.62 13.11
C PRO A 140 -9.59 3.15 12.86
N PRO A 141 -10.74 3.83 12.67
CA PRO A 141 -12.10 3.28 12.75
C PRO A 141 -12.60 2.62 11.47
N SER A 142 -11.99 2.90 10.30
CA SER A 142 -12.60 2.54 9.01
C SER A 142 -12.38 1.08 8.63
N ARG A 143 -11.15 0.54 8.81
CA ARG A 143 -10.78 -0.83 8.41
C ARG A 143 -11.35 -1.19 7.03
N LEU A 144 -11.03 -0.38 6.00
CA LEU A 144 -11.65 -0.45 4.66
C LEU A 144 -11.55 -1.84 4.02
N LYS A 145 -10.52 -2.61 4.38
CA LYS A 145 -10.33 -3.98 3.92
C LYS A 145 -11.42 -4.97 4.40
N GLU A 146 -12.16 -4.64 5.46
CA GLU A 146 -13.27 -5.47 5.97
C GLU A 146 -14.62 -5.11 5.34
N ILE A 147 -14.64 -4.13 4.42
CA ILE A 147 -15.83 -3.70 3.71
C ILE A 147 -15.79 -4.31 2.30
N PRO A 148 -16.64 -5.30 1.98
CA PRO A 148 -16.68 -5.95 0.69
C PRO A 148 -16.81 -4.93 -0.46
N ILE A 149 -16.10 -5.16 -1.57
CA ILE A 149 -15.91 -4.25 -2.71
C ILE A 149 -14.94 -3.10 -2.38
N VAL A 150 -15.10 -2.40 -1.24
CA VAL A 150 -14.24 -1.28 -0.85
C VAL A 150 -12.81 -1.74 -0.63
N ASP A 151 -12.58 -2.97 -0.16
CA ASP A 151 -11.27 -3.59 -0.03
C ASP A 151 -10.51 -3.59 -1.36
N SER A 152 -11.12 -4.13 -2.41
CA SER A 152 -10.52 -4.20 -3.75
C SER A 152 -10.32 -2.82 -4.37
N PHE A 153 -11.35 -1.94 -4.24
CA PHE A 153 -11.26 -0.57 -4.72
C PHE A 153 -10.16 0.23 -4.00
N SER A 154 -9.99 0.03 -2.70
CA SER A 154 -8.93 0.67 -1.91
C SER A 154 -7.53 0.26 -2.40
N ASN A 155 -7.32 -1.01 -2.77
CA ASN A 155 -6.05 -1.45 -3.36
C ASN A 155 -5.79 -0.77 -4.71
N GLY A 156 -6.78 -0.68 -5.59
CA GLY A 156 -6.68 0.08 -6.82
C GLY A 156 -6.35 1.55 -6.57
N MET A 157 -6.99 2.17 -5.56
CA MET A 157 -6.76 3.57 -5.22
C MET A 157 -5.36 3.82 -4.63
N ILE A 158 -4.79 2.89 -3.85
CA ILE A 158 -3.39 2.97 -3.37
C ILE A 158 -2.44 3.01 -4.58
N VAL A 159 -2.66 2.15 -5.58
CA VAL A 159 -1.87 2.12 -6.81
C VAL A 159 -2.03 3.42 -7.60
N PHE A 160 -3.26 3.90 -7.76
CA PHE A 160 -3.54 5.17 -8.43
C PHE A 160 -2.82 6.35 -7.76
N LEU A 161 -2.90 6.44 -6.44
CA LEU A 161 -2.28 7.55 -5.69
C LEU A 161 -0.76 7.50 -5.74
N ALA A 162 -0.14 6.32 -5.65
CA ALA A 162 1.30 6.16 -5.82
C ALA A 162 1.76 6.58 -7.23
N TRP A 163 1.00 6.20 -8.26
CA TRP A 163 1.19 6.64 -9.63
C TRP A 163 0.99 8.16 -9.78
N LEU A 164 -0.06 8.72 -9.16
CA LEU A 164 -0.40 10.15 -9.23
C LEU A 164 0.67 11.03 -8.56
N ILE A 165 1.34 10.53 -7.53
CA ILE A 165 2.50 11.20 -6.91
C ILE A 165 3.62 11.37 -7.94
N GLY A 166 3.96 10.33 -8.71
CA GLY A 166 4.95 10.41 -9.77
C GLY A 166 4.53 11.35 -10.89
N TYR A 167 3.25 11.28 -11.31
CA TYR A 167 2.67 12.14 -12.33
C TYR A 167 2.73 13.63 -11.92
N SER A 168 2.33 13.94 -10.69
CA SER A 168 2.37 15.32 -10.16
C SER A 168 3.79 15.81 -9.89
N PHE A 169 4.72 14.91 -9.52
CA PHE A 169 6.14 15.21 -9.42
C PHE A 169 6.71 15.68 -10.78
N GLY A 170 6.28 15.04 -11.87
CA GLY A 170 6.59 15.44 -13.24
C GLY A 170 5.76 16.61 -13.78
N HIS A 171 5.21 17.49 -12.92
CA HIS A 171 4.38 18.65 -13.29
C HIS A 171 3.00 18.33 -13.88
N GLY A 172 2.54 17.09 -13.79
CA GLY A 172 1.18 16.72 -14.17
C GLY A 172 0.13 17.46 -13.33
N ARG A 173 -0.96 17.90 -13.99
CA ARG A 173 -2.08 18.60 -13.34
C ARG A 173 -3.27 17.67 -13.16
N PHE A 174 -4.03 17.84 -12.09
CA PHE A 174 -5.24 17.04 -11.83
C PHE A 174 -6.33 17.22 -12.90
N SER A 175 -6.35 18.39 -13.60
CA SER A 175 -7.27 18.62 -14.74
C SER A 175 -6.96 17.77 -15.98
N ASN A 176 -5.77 17.19 -16.06
CA ASN A 176 -5.27 16.49 -17.25
C ASN A 176 -4.72 15.09 -16.90
N VAL A 177 -5.31 14.42 -15.90
CA VAL A 177 -4.91 13.06 -15.50
C VAL A 177 -5.17 12.10 -16.65
N PRO A 178 -4.15 11.39 -17.17
CA PRO A 178 -4.34 10.41 -18.23
C PRO A 178 -5.18 9.23 -17.77
N GLU A 179 -6.02 8.71 -18.66
CA GLU A 179 -6.84 7.50 -18.43
C GLU A 179 -6.00 6.30 -17.97
N LYS A 180 -4.75 6.22 -18.40
CA LYS A 180 -3.81 5.14 -18.05
C LYS A 180 -3.65 4.93 -16.54
N GLY A 181 -3.69 6.00 -15.75
CA GLY A 181 -3.65 5.91 -14.29
C GLY A 181 -4.93 5.26 -13.72
N VAL A 182 -6.08 5.62 -14.29
CA VAL A 182 -7.38 5.04 -13.90
C VAL A 182 -7.45 3.57 -14.30
N ILE A 183 -7.03 3.23 -15.54
CA ILE A 183 -6.99 1.85 -16.03
C ILE A 183 -6.11 1.00 -15.11
N LEU A 184 -4.91 1.47 -14.77
CA LEU A 184 -4.00 0.76 -13.86
C LEU A 184 -4.64 0.50 -12.48
N SER A 185 -5.37 1.48 -11.96
CA SER A 185 -6.13 1.36 -10.71
C SER A 185 -7.22 0.29 -10.81
N MET A 186 -8.00 0.32 -11.88
CA MET A 186 -9.09 -0.64 -12.10
C MET A 186 -8.57 -2.06 -12.26
N CYS A 187 -7.52 -2.25 -13.07
CA CYS A 187 -6.86 -3.56 -13.21
C CYS A 187 -6.36 -4.09 -11.86
N THR A 188 -5.79 -3.22 -11.01
CA THR A 188 -5.33 -3.64 -9.68
C THR A 188 -6.50 -4.04 -8.79
N ALA A 189 -7.60 -3.29 -8.80
CA ALA A 189 -8.81 -3.65 -8.05
C ALA A 189 -9.37 -5.00 -8.53
N GLY A 190 -9.34 -5.26 -9.84
CA GLY A 190 -9.75 -6.54 -10.43
C GLY A 190 -8.86 -7.70 -10.00
N ILE A 191 -7.55 -7.52 -10.06
CA ILE A 191 -6.59 -8.53 -9.60
C ILE A 191 -6.82 -8.84 -8.11
N HIS A 192 -7.07 -7.83 -7.30
CA HIS A 192 -7.36 -8.02 -5.88
C HIS A 192 -8.67 -8.80 -5.66
N ALA A 193 -9.73 -8.48 -6.43
CA ALA A 193 -10.99 -9.23 -6.38
C ALA A 193 -10.82 -10.70 -6.79
N LEU A 194 -9.99 -10.98 -7.81
CA LEU A 194 -9.63 -12.35 -8.21
C LEU A 194 -8.79 -13.06 -7.14
N GLY A 195 -7.89 -12.35 -6.47
CA GLY A 195 -7.15 -12.87 -5.32
C GLY A 195 -8.09 -13.36 -4.20
N ALA A 196 -9.13 -12.58 -3.88
CA ALA A 196 -10.14 -12.98 -2.90
C ALA A 196 -10.91 -14.26 -3.31
N VAL A 197 -11.08 -14.54 -4.62
CA VAL A 197 -11.67 -15.80 -5.08
C VAL A 197 -10.77 -17.00 -4.76
N VAL A 198 -9.46 -16.82 -4.95
CA VAL A 198 -8.48 -17.90 -4.65
C VAL A 198 -8.37 -18.14 -3.15
N ASP A 199 -8.50 -17.06 -2.35
CA ASP A 199 -8.26 -17.06 -0.91
C ASP A 199 -9.52 -17.36 -0.07
N VAL A 200 -10.69 -17.56 -0.71
CA VAL A 200 -11.99 -17.64 -0.03
C VAL A 200 -12.02 -18.62 1.15
N ASN A 201 -11.37 -19.79 1.03
CA ASN A 201 -11.37 -20.78 2.12
C ASN A 201 -10.53 -20.33 3.32
N SER A 202 -9.38 -19.69 3.08
CA SER A 202 -8.52 -19.13 4.12
C SER A 202 -9.16 -17.90 4.78
N ASP A 203 -9.86 -17.07 3.99
CA ASP A 203 -10.58 -15.89 4.47
C ASP A 203 -11.77 -16.29 5.36
N ILE A 204 -12.53 -17.32 4.96
CA ILE A 204 -13.61 -17.89 5.79
C ILE A 204 -13.03 -18.43 7.11
N ALA A 205 -11.95 -19.20 7.07
CA ALA A 205 -11.31 -19.73 8.27
C ALA A 205 -10.81 -18.62 9.20
N ALA A 206 -10.31 -17.51 8.65
CA ALA A 206 -9.87 -16.34 9.40
C ALA A 206 -11.01 -15.39 9.80
N GLY A 207 -12.25 -15.62 9.34
CA GLY A 207 -13.41 -14.77 9.60
C GLY A 207 -13.36 -13.42 8.86
N GLN A 208 -12.61 -13.33 7.76
CA GLN A 208 -12.46 -12.11 6.98
C GLN A 208 -13.66 -11.86 6.05
N LYS A 209 -14.06 -10.60 5.92
CA LYS A 209 -15.16 -10.16 5.06
C LYS A 209 -14.60 -9.57 3.76
N THR A 210 -14.31 -10.43 2.79
CA THR A 210 -13.87 -10.02 1.45
C THR A 210 -15.03 -10.03 0.46
N ILE A 211 -14.84 -9.50 -0.75
CA ILE A 211 -15.84 -9.54 -1.81
C ILE A 211 -16.28 -10.99 -2.11
N ALA A 212 -15.35 -11.96 -2.06
CA ALA A 212 -15.64 -13.36 -2.35
C ALA A 212 -16.36 -14.07 -1.19
N THR A 213 -16.03 -13.75 0.06
CA THR A 213 -16.71 -14.37 1.24
C THR A 213 -18.12 -13.81 1.44
N PHE A 214 -18.37 -12.55 1.04
CA PHE A 214 -19.65 -11.89 1.26
C PHE A 214 -20.65 -12.06 0.10
N PHE A 215 -20.21 -11.80 -1.15
CA PHE A 215 -21.08 -11.88 -2.34
C PHE A 215 -20.91 -13.19 -3.11
N GLY A 216 -19.96 -14.03 -2.71
CA GLY A 216 -19.63 -15.30 -3.37
C GLY A 216 -18.58 -15.17 -4.47
N GLN A 217 -17.89 -16.29 -4.75
CA GLN A 217 -16.77 -16.36 -5.69
C GLN A 217 -17.15 -15.94 -7.12
N ARG A 218 -18.37 -16.28 -7.58
CA ARG A 218 -18.84 -15.92 -8.94
C ARG A 218 -18.95 -14.42 -9.12
N PHE A 219 -19.50 -13.72 -8.12
CA PHE A 219 -19.61 -12.26 -8.16
C PHE A 219 -18.23 -11.61 -8.13
N ALA A 220 -17.33 -12.05 -7.23
CA ALA A 220 -15.98 -11.54 -7.15
C ALA A 220 -15.20 -11.75 -8.45
N ALA A 221 -15.33 -12.93 -9.08
CA ALA A 221 -14.73 -13.23 -10.37
C ALA A 221 -15.28 -12.33 -11.49
N LEU A 222 -16.59 -12.08 -11.50
CA LEU A 222 -17.22 -11.18 -12.48
C LEU A 222 -16.69 -9.75 -12.34
N VAL A 223 -16.61 -9.22 -11.10
CA VAL A 223 -16.02 -7.90 -10.83
C VAL A 223 -14.56 -7.88 -11.30
N GLY A 224 -13.78 -8.92 -10.99
CA GLY A 224 -12.40 -9.03 -11.43
C GLY A 224 -12.25 -8.95 -12.95
N VAL A 225 -13.06 -9.71 -13.69
CA VAL A 225 -13.01 -9.72 -15.16
C VAL A 225 -13.47 -8.40 -15.79
N LEU A 226 -14.49 -7.75 -15.22
CA LEU A 226 -15.02 -6.48 -15.76
C LEU A 226 -14.09 -5.28 -15.52
N THR A 227 -13.10 -5.40 -14.61
CA THR A 227 -12.16 -4.33 -14.26
C THR A 227 -10.77 -4.54 -14.87
N LEU A 228 -10.53 -5.66 -15.52
CA LEU A 228 -9.31 -5.97 -16.30
C LEU A 228 -9.46 -5.55 -17.77
#